data_434a961612eec4ec481fb8f0ed2c5998
#
_entry.id   434a961612eec4ec481fb8f0ed2c5998
#
_cell.length_a   1.000
_cell.length_b   1.000
_cell.length_c   1.000
_cell.angle_alpha   90.00
_cell.angle_beta   90.00
_cell.angle_gamma   90.00
#
_symmetry.space_group_name_H-M   'P 1'
#
loop_
_entity.id
_entity.type
_entity.pdbx_description
1 polymer ?
#
loop_
_entity_poly.entity_id
_entity_poly.type
_entity_poly.pdbx_seq_one_letter_code
_entity_poly.pdbx_strand_id
1 'polypeptide(L)'
;MPSFKYQEGKSSLFGVIKRPLISLEVYSTKLNRWVAFKEVLADTGADICLLPRFMGNLLLDDVTMGSYKKIRGVVPNTFLNGFIHNLKIRVADKEFTAPVFIADSEDVTPILGRVKALDLFKARFDGDYTNVEEK
;
A
#
# COMPACT_ATOMS: atom_id res chain seq x y z
N MET A 1 9.08 -11.52 -15.81
CA MET A 1 9.03 -10.96 -14.45
C MET A 1 8.44 -9.55 -14.53
N PRO A 2 7.34 -9.28 -13.81
CA PRO A 2 6.74 -7.95 -13.81
C PRO A 2 7.67 -6.89 -13.24
N SER A 3 7.75 -5.78 -13.94
CA SER A 3 8.60 -4.65 -13.58
C SER A 3 7.79 -3.38 -13.54
N PHE A 4 8.05 -2.57 -12.53
CA PHE A 4 7.43 -1.26 -12.38
C PHE A 4 8.54 -0.22 -12.42
N LYS A 5 8.46 0.70 -13.39
CA LYS A 5 9.41 1.79 -13.49
C LYS A 5 9.25 2.73 -12.29
N TYR A 6 10.38 3.17 -11.71
CA TYR A 6 10.33 4.19 -10.67
C TYR A 6 9.67 5.45 -11.22
N GLN A 7 8.93 6.13 -10.37
CA GLN A 7 8.21 7.35 -10.73
C GLN A 7 8.87 8.56 -10.08
N GLU A 8 8.96 9.65 -10.81
CA GLU A 8 9.51 10.89 -10.28
C GLU A 8 8.59 11.50 -9.23
N GLY A 9 9.19 12.09 -8.20
CA GLY A 9 8.49 12.80 -7.15
C GLY A 9 9.36 13.88 -6.56
N LYS A 10 8.74 14.81 -5.84
CA LYS A 10 9.46 15.91 -5.18
C LYS A 10 9.93 15.48 -3.81
N SER A 11 11.15 15.86 -3.47
CA SER A 11 11.74 15.65 -2.15
C SER A 11 12.20 17.02 -1.59
N SER A 12 11.92 17.25 -0.32
CA SER A 12 12.40 18.45 0.37
C SER A 12 13.94 18.47 0.54
N LEU A 13 14.57 17.29 0.48
CA LEU A 13 16.02 17.17 0.66
C LEU A 13 16.78 17.12 -0.66
N PHE A 14 16.24 16.46 -1.68
CA PHE A 14 16.98 16.13 -2.90
C PHE A 14 16.39 16.74 -4.17
N GLY A 15 15.34 17.56 -4.06
CA GLY A 15 14.63 18.09 -5.23
C GLY A 15 13.75 17.02 -5.89
N VAL A 16 14.02 16.71 -7.16
CA VAL A 16 13.31 15.64 -7.84
C VAL A 16 14.05 14.32 -7.65
N ILE A 17 13.35 13.30 -7.16
CA ILE A 17 13.88 11.95 -7.01
C ILE A 17 12.95 10.94 -7.66
N LYS A 18 13.46 9.74 -7.89
CA LYS A 18 12.66 8.60 -8.34
C LYS A 18 12.28 7.74 -7.14
N ARG A 19 11.03 7.26 -7.12
CA ARG A 19 10.52 6.41 -6.04
C ARG A 19 10.01 5.08 -6.57
N PRO A 20 10.13 4.01 -5.78
CA PRO A 20 9.66 2.67 -6.17
C PRO A 20 8.15 2.53 -6.00
N LEU A 21 7.39 3.31 -6.76
CA LEU A 21 5.94 3.23 -6.79
C LEU A 21 5.51 2.14 -7.76
N ILE A 22 4.57 1.32 -7.33
CA ILE A 22 4.03 0.23 -8.14
C ILE A 22 2.53 0.39 -8.33
N SER A 23 2.01 -0.29 -9.32
CA SER A 23 0.57 -0.40 -9.56
C SER A 23 0.07 -1.70 -8.94
N LEU A 24 -1.08 -1.65 -8.29
CA LEU A 24 -1.78 -2.82 -7.80
C LEU A 24 -3.28 -2.62 -7.91
N GLU A 25 -4.02 -3.71 -7.75
CA GLU A 25 -5.46 -3.66 -7.72
C GLU A 25 -5.96 -4.21 -6.40
N VAL A 26 -7.02 -3.60 -5.88
CA VAL A 26 -7.71 -4.07 -4.67
C VAL A 26 -9.17 -4.31 -5.02
N TYR A 27 -9.70 -5.45 -4.59
CA TYR A 27 -11.10 -5.74 -4.83
C TYR A 27 -12.00 -4.89 -3.94
N SER A 28 -12.93 -4.15 -4.55
CA SER A 28 -13.92 -3.36 -3.85
C SER A 28 -15.21 -4.16 -3.67
N THR A 29 -15.57 -4.46 -2.43
CA THR A 29 -16.86 -5.06 -2.12
C THR A 29 -17.99 -4.05 -2.28
N LYS A 30 -17.69 -2.76 -2.12
CA LYS A 30 -18.64 -1.68 -2.33
C LYS A 30 -19.06 -1.56 -3.80
N LEU A 31 -18.10 -1.64 -4.71
CA LEU A 31 -18.31 -1.44 -6.14
C LEU A 31 -18.43 -2.75 -6.92
N ASN A 32 -18.17 -3.89 -6.27
CA ASN A 32 -18.14 -5.22 -6.87
C ASN A 32 -17.20 -5.31 -8.07
N ARG A 33 -16.01 -4.74 -7.94
CA ARG A 33 -14.99 -4.77 -8.98
C ARG A 33 -13.61 -4.50 -8.41
N TRP A 34 -12.58 -4.82 -9.21
CA TRP A 34 -11.20 -4.46 -8.90
C TRP A 34 -10.99 -2.97 -9.16
N VAL A 35 -10.30 -2.31 -8.24
CA VAL A 35 -9.93 -0.89 -8.34
C VAL A 35 -8.42 -0.80 -8.42
N ALA A 36 -7.92 -0.12 -9.47
CA ALA A 36 -6.49 0.05 -9.67
C ALA A 36 -5.96 1.29 -8.95
N PHE A 37 -4.84 1.12 -8.26
CA PHE A 37 -4.07 2.19 -7.66
C PHE A 37 -2.67 2.19 -8.25
N LYS A 38 -2.23 3.30 -8.84
CA LYS A 38 -1.00 3.35 -9.65
C LYS A 38 0.22 3.89 -8.92
N GLU A 39 0.03 4.45 -7.73
CA GLU A 39 1.10 5.14 -7.01
C GLU A 39 1.21 4.62 -5.58
N VAL A 40 1.45 3.31 -5.48
CA VAL A 40 1.60 2.63 -4.19
C VAL A 40 3.07 2.37 -3.93
N LEU A 41 3.57 2.83 -2.79
CA LEU A 41 4.97 2.64 -2.42
C LEU A 41 5.22 1.20 -1.98
N ALA A 42 6.13 0.51 -2.66
CA ALA A 42 6.62 -0.79 -2.21
C ALA A 42 7.63 -0.54 -1.08
N ASP A 43 7.24 -0.82 0.15
CA ASP A 43 7.98 -0.41 1.34
C ASP A 43 8.38 -1.59 2.21
N THR A 44 9.65 -1.97 2.13
CA THR A 44 10.20 -3.07 2.93
C THR A 44 10.35 -2.71 4.42
N GLY A 45 10.24 -1.44 4.75
CA GLY A 45 10.29 -0.96 6.14
C GLY A 45 8.94 -0.97 6.84
N ALA A 46 7.85 -1.19 6.10
CA ALA A 46 6.50 -1.23 6.67
C ALA A 46 6.06 -2.67 6.90
N ASP A 47 5.56 -2.97 8.09
CA ASP A 47 5.06 -4.29 8.41
C ASP A 47 3.71 -4.57 7.75
N ILE A 48 2.84 -3.57 7.67
CA ILE A 48 1.47 -3.70 7.18
C ILE A 48 1.22 -2.78 5.98
N CYS A 49 0.32 -3.20 5.09
CA CYS A 49 -0.17 -2.35 4.01
C CYS A 49 -0.99 -1.20 4.59
N LEU A 50 -0.88 -0.03 3.98
CA LEU A 50 -1.52 1.20 4.44
C LEU A 50 -2.19 1.91 3.27
N LEU A 51 -3.45 2.31 3.47
CA LEU A 51 -4.18 3.13 2.50
C LEU A 51 -4.77 4.35 3.18
N PRO A 52 -4.81 5.51 2.51
CA PRO A 52 -5.51 6.67 3.02
C PRO A 52 -7.04 6.45 3.03
N ARG A 53 -7.74 7.23 3.80
CA ARG A 53 -9.18 7.06 4.03
C ARG A 53 -10.00 7.07 2.74
N PHE A 54 -9.68 7.95 1.80
CA PHE A 54 -10.46 8.05 0.57
C PHE A 54 -10.41 6.76 -0.27
N MET A 55 -9.27 6.07 -0.26
CA MET A 55 -9.14 4.77 -0.93
C MET A 55 -10.00 3.71 -0.23
N GLY A 56 -9.98 3.71 1.10
CA GLY A 56 -10.84 2.81 1.88
C GLY A 56 -12.32 3.02 1.57
N ASN A 57 -12.73 4.26 1.40
CA ASN A 57 -14.11 4.61 1.06
C ASN A 57 -14.54 4.15 -0.33
N LEU A 58 -13.59 3.95 -1.25
CA LEU A 58 -13.85 3.35 -2.56
C LEU A 58 -14.01 1.83 -2.49
N LEU A 59 -13.41 1.21 -1.48
CA LEU A 59 -13.30 -0.25 -1.38
C LEU A 59 -14.35 -0.88 -0.49
N LEU A 60 -14.83 -0.15 0.52
CA LEU A 60 -15.65 -0.68 1.60
C LEU A 60 -16.87 0.21 1.83
N ASP A 61 -18.00 -0.42 2.15
CA ASP A 61 -19.22 0.32 2.51
C ASP A 61 -19.02 1.13 3.78
N ASP A 62 -18.32 0.55 4.77
CA ASP A 62 -18.04 1.20 6.04
C ASP A 62 -16.64 0.81 6.55
N VAL A 63 -15.70 1.73 6.41
CA VAL A 63 -14.32 1.53 6.88
C VAL A 63 -14.27 1.29 8.39
N THR A 64 -15.18 1.89 9.15
CA THR A 64 -15.18 1.79 10.62
C THR A 64 -15.57 0.40 11.14
N MET A 65 -16.08 -0.48 10.28
CA MET A 65 -16.42 -1.86 10.64
C MET A 65 -15.20 -2.76 10.78
N GLY A 66 -14.03 -2.28 10.43
CA GLY A 66 -12.77 -3.00 10.64
C GLY A 66 -12.31 -2.94 12.09
N SER A 67 -11.18 -3.57 12.36
CA SER A 67 -10.56 -3.55 13.69
C SER A 67 -9.85 -2.22 13.91
N TYR A 68 -10.37 -1.43 14.85
CA TYR A 68 -9.75 -0.14 15.20
C TYR A 68 -8.39 -0.35 15.82
N LYS A 69 -7.39 0.35 15.32
CA LYS A 69 -6.02 0.32 15.83
C LYS A 69 -5.43 1.73 15.79
N LYS A 70 -4.47 1.92 16.68
CA LYS A 70 -3.63 3.10 16.72
C LYS A 70 -2.20 2.62 16.49
N ILE A 71 -1.57 3.05 15.41
CA ILE A 71 -0.19 2.69 15.10
C ILE A 71 0.75 3.83 15.43
N ARG A 72 1.95 3.46 15.90
CA ARG A 72 2.97 4.44 16.29
C ARG A 72 3.66 5.00 15.05
N GLY A 73 3.86 6.32 15.03
CA GLY A 73 4.68 6.99 14.03
C GLY A 73 6.17 6.86 14.31
N VAL A 74 6.97 7.34 13.39
CA VAL A 74 8.45 7.38 13.52
C VAL A 74 8.87 8.35 14.62
N VAL A 75 8.18 9.48 14.71
CA VAL A 75 8.44 10.47 15.78
C VAL A 75 7.76 10.01 17.07
N PRO A 76 8.45 10.04 18.23
CA PRO A 76 7.86 9.67 19.51
C PRO A 76 6.56 10.43 19.79
N ASN A 77 5.59 9.74 20.39
CA ASN A 77 4.26 10.28 20.75
C ASN A 77 3.40 10.70 19.56
N THR A 78 3.73 10.27 18.35
CA THR A 78 2.87 10.43 17.18
C THR A 78 2.18 9.11 16.87
N PHE A 79 0.88 9.18 16.53
CA PHE A 79 0.06 8.01 16.25
C PHE A 79 -0.79 8.26 15.02
N LEU A 80 -1.09 7.18 14.32
CA LEU A 80 -2.05 7.16 13.23
C LEU A 80 -3.20 6.25 13.62
N ASN A 81 -4.41 6.77 13.61
CA ASN A 81 -5.62 6.00 13.90
C ASN A 81 -6.15 5.40 12.60
N GLY A 82 -6.76 4.24 12.70
CA GLY A 82 -7.38 3.64 11.54
C GLY A 82 -8.00 2.29 11.84
N PHE A 83 -8.33 1.58 10.77
CA PHE A 83 -9.08 0.33 10.85
C PHE A 83 -8.41 -0.72 9.98
N ILE A 84 -8.21 -1.92 10.51
CA ILE A 84 -7.64 -3.03 9.75
C ILE A 84 -8.77 -3.85 9.13
N HIS A 85 -8.64 -4.08 7.82
CA HIS A 85 -9.50 -4.96 7.05
C HIS A 85 -8.64 -5.97 6.29
N ASN A 86 -9.15 -7.16 6.11
CA ASN A 86 -8.54 -8.13 5.21
C ASN A 86 -9.09 -7.89 3.81
N LEU A 87 -8.23 -7.49 2.89
CA LEU A 87 -8.61 -7.14 1.54
C LEU A 87 -7.95 -8.06 0.51
N LYS A 88 -8.66 -8.33 -0.58
CA LYS A 88 -8.09 -9.01 -1.74
C LYS A 88 -7.26 -8.02 -2.54
N ILE A 89 -6.02 -8.38 -2.81
CA ILE A 89 -5.07 -7.56 -3.55
C ILE A 89 -4.54 -8.37 -4.72
N ARG A 90 -4.29 -7.70 -5.84
CA ARG A 90 -3.65 -8.32 -6.99
C ARG A 90 -2.43 -7.49 -7.39
N VAL A 91 -1.27 -8.12 -7.35
CA VAL A 91 0.00 -7.54 -7.77
C VAL A 91 0.65 -8.49 -8.76
N ALA A 92 1.04 -8.00 -9.92
CA ALA A 92 1.78 -8.81 -10.89
C ALA A 92 1.10 -10.16 -11.18
N ASP A 93 -0.21 -10.14 -11.39
CA ASP A 93 -1.07 -11.29 -11.67
C ASP A 93 -1.25 -12.28 -10.52
N LYS A 94 -0.69 -12.00 -9.35
CA LYS A 94 -0.93 -12.80 -8.16
C LYS A 94 -2.00 -12.17 -7.29
N GLU A 95 -3.06 -12.94 -7.01
CA GLU A 95 -4.10 -12.56 -6.05
C GLU A 95 -3.76 -13.11 -4.67
N PHE A 96 -3.97 -12.29 -3.65
CA PHE A 96 -3.79 -12.70 -2.26
C PHE A 96 -4.67 -11.85 -1.36
N THR A 97 -4.86 -12.31 -0.13
CA THR A 97 -5.58 -11.55 0.90
C THR A 97 -4.58 -11.12 1.96
N ALA A 98 -4.59 -9.84 2.29
CA ALA A 98 -3.68 -9.28 3.27
C ALA A 98 -4.41 -8.34 4.23
N PRO A 99 -3.91 -8.20 5.46
CA PRO A 99 -4.40 -7.15 6.35
C PRO A 99 -3.94 -5.79 5.83
N VAL A 100 -4.88 -4.85 5.76
CA VAL A 100 -4.63 -3.50 5.28
C VAL A 100 -5.14 -2.52 6.33
N PHE A 101 -4.28 -1.59 6.73
CA PHE A 101 -4.63 -0.52 7.63
C PHE A 101 -5.18 0.65 6.80
N ILE A 102 -6.46 0.94 6.98
CA ILE A 102 -7.09 2.11 6.37
C ILE A 102 -6.97 3.25 7.36
N ALA A 103 -6.10 4.20 7.07
CA ALA A 103 -5.86 5.33 7.94
C ALA A 103 -7.09 6.24 8.01
N ASP A 104 -7.35 6.78 9.19
CA ASP A 104 -8.37 7.81 9.37
C ASP A 104 -7.76 9.18 9.05
N SER A 105 -7.15 9.27 7.88
CA SER A 105 -6.46 10.46 7.37
C SER A 105 -6.32 10.34 5.86
N GLU A 106 -6.42 11.46 5.17
CA GLU A 106 -6.14 11.55 3.72
C GLU A 106 -4.65 11.76 3.45
N ASP A 107 -3.89 12.12 4.45
CA ASP A 107 -2.53 12.66 4.32
C ASP A 107 -1.47 11.57 4.57
N VAL A 108 -1.70 10.39 3.99
CA VAL A 108 -0.77 9.27 4.07
C VAL A 108 -0.50 8.71 2.68
N THR A 109 0.73 8.25 2.47
CA THR A 109 1.11 7.57 1.23
C THR A 109 0.56 6.15 1.24
N PRO A 110 -0.08 5.69 0.15
CA PRO A 110 -0.44 4.28 0.00
C PRO A 110 0.82 3.41 0.03
N ILE A 111 0.81 2.35 0.82
CA ILE A 111 1.97 1.49 1.04
C ILE A 111 1.59 0.01 0.85
N LEU A 112 2.39 -0.70 0.07
CA LEU A 112 2.41 -2.16 0.08
C LEU A 112 3.49 -2.59 1.09
N GLY A 113 3.05 -3.03 2.26
CA GLY A 113 3.93 -3.50 3.33
C GLY A 113 4.28 -4.98 3.19
N ARG A 114 4.99 -5.52 4.19
CA ARG A 114 5.59 -6.84 4.11
C ARG A 114 4.63 -7.99 4.43
N VAL A 115 3.99 -7.94 5.61
CA VAL A 115 3.30 -9.11 6.16
C VAL A 115 2.11 -9.52 5.31
N LYS A 116 2.13 -10.77 4.84
CA LYS A 116 1.13 -11.39 3.97
C LYS A 116 0.91 -10.65 2.64
N ALA A 117 1.86 -9.83 2.24
CA ALA A 117 1.81 -9.01 1.04
C ALA A 117 3.16 -9.04 0.32
N LEU A 118 4.00 -8.03 0.51
CA LEU A 118 5.30 -7.99 -0.18
C LEU A 118 6.17 -9.21 0.11
N ASP A 119 6.07 -9.80 1.30
CA ASP A 119 6.81 -11.01 1.67
C ASP A 119 6.40 -12.26 0.87
N LEU A 120 5.32 -12.20 0.10
CA LEU A 120 4.92 -13.27 -0.83
C LEU A 120 5.74 -13.27 -2.11
N PHE A 121 6.56 -12.26 -2.31
CA PHE A 121 7.32 -12.03 -3.53
C PHE A 121 8.81 -11.97 -3.27
N LYS A 122 9.59 -12.26 -4.30
CA LYS A 122 10.97 -11.78 -4.40
C LYS A 122 10.90 -10.41 -5.04
N ALA A 123 11.37 -9.39 -4.35
CA ALA A 123 11.36 -8.03 -4.85
C ALA A 123 12.78 -7.52 -4.99
N ARG A 124 13.07 -6.84 -6.10
CA ARG A 124 14.36 -6.24 -6.37
C ARG A 124 14.18 -4.78 -6.73
N PHE A 125 14.95 -3.93 -6.08
CA PHE A 125 14.94 -2.49 -6.25
C PHE A 125 16.30 -2.06 -6.79
N ASP A 126 16.34 -1.55 -8.02
CA ASP A 126 17.63 -1.21 -8.66
C ASP A 126 17.82 0.29 -8.93
N GLY A 127 16.91 1.12 -8.43
CA GLY A 127 16.97 2.57 -8.62
C GLY A 127 16.18 3.07 -9.83
N ASP A 128 15.87 2.20 -10.78
CA ASP A 128 15.08 2.52 -11.97
C ASP A 128 13.81 1.67 -12.07
N TYR A 129 13.88 0.43 -11.60
CA TYR A 129 12.76 -0.51 -11.64
C TYR A 129 12.59 -1.26 -10.33
N THR A 130 11.35 -1.52 -9.99
CA THR A 130 10.98 -2.50 -8.97
C THR A 130 10.56 -3.77 -9.70
N ASN A 131 11.27 -4.86 -9.49
CA ASN A 131 10.94 -6.15 -10.08
C ASN A 131 10.30 -7.03 -9.01
N VAL A 132 9.17 -7.61 -9.33
CA VAL A 132 8.39 -8.41 -8.39
C VAL A 132 8.14 -9.78 -9.02
N GLU A 133 8.52 -10.82 -8.29
CA GLU A 133 8.38 -12.20 -8.73
C GLU A 133 7.75 -13.01 -7.62
N GLU A 134 6.75 -13.81 -7.94
CA GLU A 134 6.15 -14.74 -6.99
C GLU A 134 7.18 -15.76 -6.52
N LYS A 135 7.22 -15.99 -5.20
CA LYS A 135 8.09 -17.01 -4.62
C LYS A 135 7.69 -18.42 -5.02
#